data_08195f32328eec389a6c19ee4f61db9e
#
_entry.id   08195f32328eec389a6c19ee4f61db9e
#
_cell.length_a   1.000
_cell.length_b   1.000
_cell.length_c   1.000
_cell.angle_alpha   90.00
_cell.angle_beta   90.00
_cell.angle_gamma   90.00
#
_symmetry.space_group_name_H-M   'P 1'
#
loop_
_entity.id
_entity.type
_entity.pdbx_description
1 polymer ?
#
loop_
_entity_poly.entity_id
_entity_poly.type
_entity_poly.pdbx_seq_one_letter_code
_entity_poly.pdbx_strand_id
1 'polypeptide(L)'
;MTNLDSILKSRDMTLPKKVHLVKAMVFPVVMCGCESWTIKKPECRRIDAFELWCWRRLLRVPWTARRSNQSILKHISPGCSLEALMLKLKLQYFGHLMLRAESLEKTVMLGKIEGRRRRGQQRMRWWMASPTQWTWFWVDSRSW
;
A
#
# COMPACT_ATOMS: atom_id res chain seq x y z
N MET A 1 6.35 20.55 7.95
CA MET A 1 5.00 20.15 7.45
C MET A 1 4.15 21.32 6.94
N THR A 2 4.51 22.54 7.19
CA THR A 2 3.75 23.74 6.82
C THR A 2 3.64 24.00 5.32
N ASN A 3 4.66 23.67 4.54
CA ASN A 3 4.68 23.96 3.09
C ASN A 3 3.72 23.09 2.27
N LEU A 4 3.56 21.82 2.59
CA LEU A 4 2.65 20.94 1.86
C LEU A 4 1.18 21.34 2.09
N ASP A 5 0.85 21.77 3.31
CA ASP A 5 -0.48 22.22 3.69
C ASP A 5 -0.89 23.50 2.93
N SER A 6 0.04 24.45 2.78
CA SER A 6 -0.22 25.69 2.01
C SER A 6 -0.38 25.40 0.54
N ILE A 7 0.39 24.49 -0.03
CA ILE A 7 0.25 24.08 -1.44
C ILE A 7 -1.09 23.36 -1.68
N LEU A 8 -1.48 22.44 -0.82
CA LEU A 8 -2.77 21.74 -0.92
C LEU A 8 -3.96 22.68 -0.72
N LYS A 9 -3.78 23.75 0.06
CA LYS A 9 -4.78 24.79 0.31
C LYS A 9 -4.84 25.87 -0.77
N SER A 10 -3.88 25.94 -1.68
CA SER A 10 -3.90 26.96 -2.74
C SER A 10 -5.15 26.81 -3.59
N ARG A 11 -5.72 27.95 -4.03
CA ARG A 11 -6.89 27.98 -4.93
C ARG A 11 -6.50 27.81 -6.39
N ASP A 12 -5.23 28.06 -6.72
CA ASP A 12 -4.72 28.12 -8.09
C ASP A 12 -4.47 26.75 -8.71
N MET A 13 -4.45 25.68 -7.89
CA MET A 13 -4.25 24.31 -8.37
C MET A 13 -5.57 23.58 -8.58
N THR A 14 -5.72 22.99 -9.77
CA THR A 14 -6.84 22.10 -10.08
C THR A 14 -6.80 20.80 -9.26
N LEU A 15 -7.97 20.22 -9.02
CA LEU A 15 -8.09 18.98 -8.24
C LEU A 15 -7.19 17.83 -8.76
N PRO A 16 -7.14 17.53 -10.07
CA PRO A 16 -6.27 16.47 -10.60
C PRO A 16 -4.78 16.71 -10.29
N LYS A 17 -4.31 17.94 -10.40
CA LYS A 17 -2.92 18.30 -10.07
C LYS A 17 -2.61 18.06 -8.59
N LYS A 18 -3.54 18.41 -7.69
CA LYS A 18 -3.42 18.13 -6.26
C LYS A 18 -3.38 16.63 -5.95
N VAL A 19 -4.22 15.84 -6.58
CA VAL A 19 -4.24 14.39 -6.46
C VAL A 19 -2.91 13.80 -6.93
N HIS A 20 -2.41 14.27 -8.07
CA HIS A 20 -1.11 13.85 -8.59
C HIS A 20 0.03 14.17 -7.61
N LEU A 21 0.03 15.37 -7.03
CA LEU A 21 1.02 15.80 -6.06
C LEU A 21 1.05 14.88 -4.81
N VAL A 22 -0.12 14.56 -4.25
CA VAL A 22 -0.22 13.63 -3.11
C VAL A 22 0.34 12.26 -3.48
N LYS A 23 0.00 11.75 -4.65
CA LYS A 23 0.53 10.47 -5.14
C LYS A 23 2.03 10.49 -5.40
N ALA A 24 2.56 11.59 -5.91
CA ALA A 24 3.99 11.71 -6.25
C ALA A 24 4.88 12.00 -5.05
N MET A 25 4.37 12.67 -4.03
CA MET A 25 5.19 13.11 -2.89
C MET A 25 4.86 12.40 -1.59
N VAL A 26 3.57 12.23 -1.26
CA VAL A 26 3.16 11.67 0.04
C VAL A 26 3.21 10.14 0.02
N PHE A 27 2.67 9.51 -1.02
CA PHE A 27 2.62 8.05 -1.09
C PHE A 27 3.99 7.39 -1.11
N PRO A 28 5.00 7.86 -1.90
CA PRO A 28 6.32 7.25 -1.88
C PRO A 28 7.00 7.31 -0.51
N VAL A 29 6.81 8.39 0.25
CA VAL A 29 7.34 8.50 1.61
C VAL A 29 6.71 7.48 2.54
N VAL A 30 5.39 7.29 2.45
CA VAL A 30 4.66 6.31 3.27
C VAL A 30 4.99 4.88 2.86
N MET A 31 5.21 4.63 1.57
CA MET A 31 5.51 3.31 1.03
C MET A 31 7.00 2.94 1.15
N CYS A 32 7.85 3.84 1.61
CA CYS A 32 9.29 3.58 1.71
C CYS A 32 9.57 2.34 2.57
N GLY A 33 10.23 1.35 1.98
CA GLY A 33 10.55 0.09 2.66
C GLY A 33 9.37 -0.86 2.91
N CYS A 34 8.19 -0.59 2.34
CA CYS A 34 7.00 -1.43 2.56
C CYS A 34 7.15 -2.86 2.01
N GLU A 35 8.13 -3.11 1.15
CA GLU A 35 8.42 -4.41 0.58
C GLU A 35 8.74 -5.45 1.67
N SER A 36 9.44 -5.02 2.72
CA SER A 36 9.82 -5.89 3.84
C SER A 36 8.74 -6.03 4.92
N TRP A 37 7.70 -5.22 4.88
CA TRP A 37 6.68 -5.21 5.93
C TRP A 37 5.77 -6.43 5.89
N THR A 38 5.50 -6.99 7.06
CA THR A 38 4.46 -8.01 7.24
C THR A 38 3.17 -7.32 7.64
N ILE A 39 2.34 -6.94 6.66
CA ILE A 39 1.13 -6.16 6.90
C ILE A 39 -0.01 -7.10 7.31
N LYS A 40 -0.57 -6.86 8.49
CA LYS A 40 -1.74 -7.57 9.00
C LYS A 40 -3.04 -6.82 8.62
N LYS A 41 -4.18 -7.52 8.63
CA LYS A 41 -5.50 -6.91 8.34
C LYS A 41 -5.81 -5.61 9.12
N PRO A 42 -5.49 -5.47 10.43
CA PRO A 42 -5.69 -4.21 11.14
C PRO A 42 -4.84 -3.06 10.60
N GLU A 43 -3.65 -3.36 10.08
CA GLU A 43 -2.74 -2.38 9.51
C GLU A 43 -3.23 -1.90 8.13
N CYS A 44 -3.80 -2.79 7.31
CA CYS A 44 -4.48 -2.41 6.07
C CYS A 44 -5.56 -1.36 6.33
N ARG A 45 -6.39 -1.57 7.36
CA ARG A 45 -7.42 -0.59 7.75
C ARG A 45 -6.85 0.77 8.15
N ARG A 46 -5.67 0.80 8.77
CA ARG A 46 -4.99 2.05 9.11
C ARG A 46 -4.45 2.76 7.88
N ILE A 47 -3.94 1.99 6.91
CA ILE A 47 -3.48 2.51 5.61
C ILE A 47 -4.65 3.12 4.85
N ASP A 48 -5.78 2.44 4.79
CA ASP A 48 -7.00 2.96 4.16
C ASP A 48 -7.52 4.23 4.85
N ALA A 49 -7.50 4.24 6.18
CA ALA A 49 -7.88 5.41 6.96
C ALA A 49 -6.96 6.60 6.71
N PHE A 50 -5.65 6.35 6.57
CA PHE A 50 -4.67 7.38 6.23
C PHE A 50 -4.92 7.92 4.80
N GLU A 51 -5.16 7.04 3.83
CA GLU A 51 -5.49 7.44 2.46
C GLU A 51 -6.72 8.33 2.43
N LEU A 52 -7.80 7.92 3.10
CA LEU A 52 -9.03 8.70 3.23
C LEU A 52 -8.81 10.04 3.95
N TRP A 53 -7.95 10.07 4.96
CA TRP A 53 -7.57 11.31 5.63
C TRP A 53 -6.88 12.29 4.66
N CYS A 54 -5.94 11.80 3.84
CA CYS A 54 -5.28 12.60 2.81
C CYS A 54 -6.31 13.20 1.84
N TRP A 55 -7.25 12.39 1.36
CA TRP A 55 -8.28 12.82 0.43
C TRP A 55 -9.26 13.82 1.02
N ARG A 56 -9.69 13.60 2.27
CA ARG A 56 -10.55 14.56 2.99
C ARG A 56 -9.86 15.90 3.17
N ARG A 57 -8.58 15.89 3.52
CA ARG A 57 -7.79 17.10 3.70
C ARG A 57 -7.61 17.87 2.39
N LEU A 58 -7.38 17.16 1.29
CA LEU A 58 -7.27 17.73 -0.06
C LEU A 58 -8.57 18.38 -0.50
N LEU A 59 -9.72 17.75 -0.24
CA LEU A 59 -11.05 18.27 -0.56
C LEU A 59 -11.55 19.31 0.45
N ARG A 60 -10.79 19.59 1.51
CA ARG A 60 -11.21 20.45 2.64
C ARG A 60 -12.53 20.03 3.28
N VAL A 61 -12.81 18.73 3.30
CA VAL A 61 -13.99 18.17 3.94
C VAL A 61 -13.64 17.88 5.39
N PRO A 62 -14.20 18.62 6.37
CA PRO A 62 -13.96 18.32 7.77
C PRO A 62 -14.52 16.93 8.09
N TRP A 63 -13.91 16.25 9.06
CA TRP A 63 -14.37 14.90 9.46
C TRP A 63 -15.79 14.93 10.05
N THR A 64 -16.23 16.09 10.57
CA THR A 64 -17.58 16.33 11.07
C THR A 64 -18.64 16.38 9.97
N ALA A 65 -18.23 16.63 8.72
CA ALA A 65 -19.15 16.58 7.59
C ALA A 65 -19.56 15.13 7.35
N ARG A 66 -20.86 14.85 7.38
CA ARG A 66 -21.45 13.50 7.21
C ARG A 66 -21.34 13.00 5.75
N ARG A 67 -20.21 13.23 5.10
CA ARG A 67 -19.94 12.67 3.77
C ARG A 67 -19.39 11.26 3.89
N SER A 68 -19.97 10.31 3.14
CA SER A 68 -19.50 8.92 3.10
C SER A 68 -18.12 8.83 2.43
N ASN A 69 -17.33 7.84 2.86
CA ASN A 69 -16.02 7.57 2.26
C ASN A 69 -16.12 7.27 0.77
N GLN A 70 -17.17 6.54 0.36
CA GLN A 70 -17.44 6.24 -1.06
C GLN A 70 -17.67 7.50 -1.89
N SER A 71 -18.39 8.50 -1.35
CA SER A 71 -18.59 9.77 -2.02
C SER A 71 -17.28 10.53 -2.27
N ILE A 72 -16.36 10.46 -1.30
CA ILE A 72 -15.02 11.08 -1.41
C ILE A 72 -14.19 10.37 -2.47
N LEU A 73 -14.14 9.04 -2.44
CA LEU A 73 -13.40 8.24 -3.41
C LEU A 73 -13.93 8.41 -4.83
N LYS A 74 -15.26 8.45 -5.02
CA LYS A 74 -15.87 8.76 -6.32
C LYS A 74 -15.47 10.14 -6.86
N HIS A 75 -15.39 11.13 -5.97
CA HIS A 75 -15.05 12.50 -6.38
C HIS A 75 -13.59 12.64 -6.80
N ILE A 76 -12.69 11.89 -6.15
CA ILE A 76 -11.25 11.93 -6.44
C ILE A 76 -10.88 10.97 -7.56
N SER A 77 -11.57 9.82 -7.66
CA SER A 77 -11.29 8.74 -8.61
C SER A 77 -9.78 8.41 -8.64
N PRO A 78 -9.20 7.94 -7.52
CA PRO A 78 -7.76 7.81 -7.38
C PRO A 78 -7.12 6.77 -8.33
N GLY A 79 -7.92 5.96 -9.02
CA GLY A 79 -7.47 4.88 -9.89
C GLY A 79 -7.00 3.66 -9.10
N CYS A 80 -5.94 3.78 -8.30
CA CYS A 80 -5.45 2.72 -7.43
C CYS A 80 -5.42 3.18 -5.97
N SER A 81 -5.77 2.29 -5.04
CA SER A 81 -5.62 2.53 -3.60
C SER A 81 -4.16 2.45 -3.17
N LEU A 82 -3.83 3.05 -2.04
CA LEU A 82 -2.49 2.98 -1.46
C LEU A 82 -2.12 1.52 -1.11
N GLU A 83 -3.07 0.74 -0.61
CA GLU A 83 -2.89 -0.69 -0.34
C GLU A 83 -2.52 -1.46 -1.62
N ALA A 84 -3.20 -1.21 -2.74
CA ALA A 84 -2.89 -1.84 -4.01
C ALA A 84 -1.49 -1.49 -4.53
N LEU A 85 -1.05 -0.25 -4.36
CA LEU A 85 0.30 0.18 -4.72
C LEU A 85 1.36 -0.51 -3.87
N MET A 86 1.14 -0.62 -2.56
CA MET A 86 2.04 -1.34 -1.65
C MET A 86 2.13 -2.82 -2.01
N LEU A 87 1.01 -3.45 -2.34
CA LEU A 87 0.99 -4.84 -2.80
C LEU A 87 1.78 -5.01 -4.09
N LYS A 88 1.61 -4.10 -5.06
CA LYS A 88 2.36 -4.11 -6.32
C LYS A 88 3.87 -4.07 -6.06
N LEU A 89 4.35 -3.18 -5.18
CA LEU A 89 5.77 -3.09 -4.83
C LEU A 89 6.28 -4.38 -4.19
N LYS A 90 5.50 -4.98 -3.30
CA LYS A 90 5.84 -6.28 -2.69
C LYS A 90 5.96 -7.39 -3.73
N LEU A 91 5.04 -7.45 -4.68
CA LEU A 91 5.05 -8.45 -5.74
C LEU A 91 6.25 -8.26 -6.68
N GLN A 92 6.58 -7.02 -7.02
CA GLN A 92 7.77 -6.72 -7.81
C GLN A 92 9.05 -7.15 -7.08
N TYR A 93 9.17 -6.81 -5.80
CA TYR A 93 10.30 -7.23 -4.97
C TYR A 93 10.41 -8.76 -4.91
N PHE A 94 9.30 -9.43 -4.65
CA PHE A 94 9.25 -10.91 -4.64
C PHE A 94 9.65 -11.51 -5.99
N GLY A 95 9.19 -10.94 -7.10
CA GLY A 95 9.57 -11.38 -8.44
C GLY A 95 11.08 -11.26 -8.65
N HIS A 96 11.67 -10.12 -8.32
CA HIS A 96 13.13 -9.93 -8.42
C HIS A 96 13.91 -10.89 -7.51
N LEU A 97 13.39 -11.16 -6.33
CA LEU A 97 14.02 -12.09 -5.38
C LEU A 97 14.02 -13.52 -5.93
N MET A 98 12.91 -13.95 -6.54
CA MET A 98 12.78 -15.30 -7.09
C MET A 98 13.70 -15.55 -8.30
N LEU A 99 14.02 -14.51 -9.07
CA LEU A 99 14.95 -14.58 -10.20
C LEU A 99 16.41 -14.80 -9.75
N ARG A 100 16.76 -14.43 -8.52
CA ARG A 100 18.11 -14.71 -7.98
C ARG A 100 18.24 -16.18 -7.62
N ALA A 101 19.25 -16.85 -8.18
CA ALA A 101 19.43 -18.30 -8.02
C ALA A 101 19.72 -18.69 -6.55
N GLU A 102 20.64 -17.99 -5.90
CA GLU A 102 21.08 -18.26 -4.53
C GLU A 102 21.11 -16.96 -3.73
N SER A 103 20.02 -16.65 -3.04
CA SER A 103 20.02 -15.54 -2.08
C SER A 103 19.56 -16.03 -0.71
N LEU A 104 20.27 -15.59 0.33
CA LEU A 104 19.91 -15.83 1.73
C LEU A 104 18.48 -15.33 2.01
N GLU A 105 18.13 -14.20 1.43
CA GLU A 105 16.79 -13.60 1.53
C GLU A 105 15.70 -14.54 1.01
N LYS A 106 15.92 -15.19 -0.13
CA LYS A 106 15.01 -16.18 -0.71
C LYS A 106 14.83 -17.37 0.25
N THR A 107 15.91 -17.87 0.81
CA THR A 107 15.89 -18.98 1.77
C THR A 107 15.10 -18.61 3.03
N VAL A 108 15.32 -17.41 3.56
CA VAL A 108 14.60 -16.89 4.73
C VAL A 108 13.11 -16.69 4.42
N MET A 109 12.78 -16.11 3.27
CA MET A 109 11.39 -15.85 2.87
C MET A 109 10.59 -17.13 2.60
N LEU A 110 11.22 -18.13 1.99
CA LEU A 110 10.60 -19.43 1.75
C LEU A 110 10.54 -20.31 3.00
N GLY A 111 11.24 -19.90 4.06
CA GLY A 111 11.28 -20.64 5.33
C GLY A 111 12.04 -21.97 5.23
N LYS A 112 12.96 -22.10 4.27
CA LYS A 112 13.85 -23.29 4.11
C LYS A 112 15.07 -23.20 5.05
N ILE A 113 14.87 -22.79 6.29
CA ILE A 113 15.93 -22.76 7.29
C ILE A 113 15.86 -24.08 8.03
N GLU A 114 16.90 -24.88 7.90
CA GLU A 114 17.08 -26.10 8.70
C GLU A 114 17.28 -25.73 10.16
N GLY A 115 16.46 -26.28 11.04
CA GLY A 115 16.57 -26.04 12.48
C GLY A 115 15.39 -26.65 13.24
N ARG A 116 15.66 -27.08 14.46
CA ARG A 116 14.65 -27.67 15.35
C ARG A 116 13.60 -26.60 15.72
N ARG A 117 12.40 -26.69 15.17
CA ARG A 117 11.31 -25.77 15.49
C ARG A 117 10.90 -25.94 16.96
N ARG A 118 11.05 -24.88 17.77
CA ARG A 118 10.43 -24.81 19.09
C ARG A 118 8.90 -24.79 18.92
N ARG A 119 8.18 -25.55 19.77
CA ARG A 119 6.72 -25.47 19.87
C ARG A 119 6.32 -24.04 20.18
N GLY A 120 5.55 -23.40 19.29
CA GLY A 120 5.06 -22.05 19.44
C GLY A 120 4.14 -21.67 18.27
N GLN A 121 3.44 -20.55 18.42
CA GLN A 121 2.55 -20.02 17.40
C GLN A 121 3.30 -19.82 16.07
N GLN A 122 2.79 -20.40 14.98
CA GLN A 122 3.41 -20.24 13.66
C GLN A 122 3.53 -18.75 13.32
N ARG A 123 4.76 -18.27 13.14
CA ARG A 123 4.97 -16.92 12.60
C ARG A 123 4.37 -16.86 11.19
N MET A 124 3.49 -15.89 10.99
CA MET A 124 2.92 -15.64 9.68
C MET A 124 4.06 -15.36 8.68
N ARG A 125 4.15 -16.19 7.64
CA ARG A 125 5.15 -16.00 6.60
C ARG A 125 4.84 -14.69 5.86
N TRP A 126 5.87 -13.95 5.51
CA TRP A 126 5.75 -12.65 4.84
C TRP A 126 4.79 -12.68 3.64
N TRP A 127 4.82 -13.71 2.82
CA TRP A 127 3.97 -13.89 1.65
C TRP A 127 2.53 -14.33 1.98
N MET A 128 2.28 -14.91 3.14
CA MET A 128 0.95 -15.34 3.58
C MET A 128 0.09 -14.21 4.16
N ALA A 129 0.64 -13.02 4.33
CA ALA A 129 -0.07 -11.90 4.93
C ALA A 129 -1.24 -11.37 4.08
N SER A 130 -1.34 -11.81 2.80
CA SER A 130 -2.44 -11.41 1.90
C SER A 130 -2.97 -12.60 1.09
N PRO A 131 -3.66 -13.58 1.70
CA PRO A 131 -4.08 -14.80 1.01
C PRO A 131 -5.15 -14.59 -0.08
N THR A 132 -5.94 -13.54 0.00
CA THR A 132 -7.08 -13.29 -0.90
C THR A 132 -6.72 -12.55 -2.19
N GLN A 133 -5.56 -11.94 -2.28
CA GLN A 133 -5.17 -11.11 -3.42
C GLN A 133 -4.29 -11.81 -4.46
N TRP A 134 -3.70 -12.96 -4.12
CA TRP A 134 -2.82 -13.72 -5.03
C TRP A 134 -3.55 -14.37 -6.18
N THR A 135 -4.81 -14.77 -5.99
CA THR A 135 -5.62 -15.43 -7.02
C THR A 135 -5.97 -14.50 -8.18
N TRP A 136 -6.20 -13.23 -7.92
CA TRP A 136 -6.54 -12.25 -8.96
C TRP A 136 -5.35 -11.86 -9.84
N PHE A 137 -4.15 -11.79 -9.26
CA PHE A 137 -2.95 -11.40 -9.99
C PHE A 137 -2.50 -12.46 -11.01
N TRP A 138 -2.65 -13.75 -10.68
CA TRP A 138 -2.30 -14.85 -11.58
C TRP A 138 -3.27 -15.00 -12.76
N VAL A 139 -4.51 -14.56 -12.61
CA VAL A 139 -5.50 -14.60 -13.70
C VAL A 139 -5.24 -13.49 -14.71
N ASP A 140 -4.82 -12.31 -14.26
CA ASP A 140 -4.62 -11.13 -15.13
C ASP A 140 -3.27 -11.12 -15.86
N SER A 141 -2.24 -11.77 -15.30
CA SER A 141 -0.89 -11.84 -15.93
C SER A 141 -0.77 -12.85 -17.07
N ARG A 142 -1.82 -13.60 -17.42
CA ARG A 142 -1.85 -14.49 -18.61
C ARG A 142 -2.34 -13.80 -19.89
N SER A 143 -2.65 -12.52 -19.83
CA SER A 143 -3.17 -11.74 -20.98
C SER A 143 -2.16 -10.71 -21.52
N TRP A 144 -0.84 -10.97 -21.35
CA TRP A 144 0.25 -10.20 -22.00
C TRP A 144 1.20 -11.13 -22.72
#